data_7747adfb3a7808424192309f894af781
#
_entry.id   7747adfb3a7808424192309f894af781
#
_cell.length_a   1.000
_cell.length_b   1.000
_cell.length_c   1.000
_cell.angle_alpha   90.00
_cell.angle_beta   90.00
_cell.angle_gamma   90.00
#
_symmetry.space_group_name_H-M   'P 1'
#
loop_
_entity.id
_entity.type
_entity.pdbx_description
1 polymer ?
#
loop_
_entity_poly.entity_id
_entity_poly.type
_entity_poly.pdbx_seq_one_letter_code
_entity_poly.pdbx_strand_id
1 'polypeptide(L)'
;VQVVKEYVQRWYESGLDPDEYICHRKQGNLVEIEEPATGNRRTVLTFCTNDVLGLTQEESVKQAAINSIMQYGTSNSSCSVLSGRIDLHRQLEDEISAFKHLPHTQLFINAWMAMQALMDAFCHLAIPVPGFQHTRESLILTDVLNHGCIVSAVANAGTRSGKLFGHSPRVRVRAYRHCDPEDLARKLQRYARPDDRILVVSDAVFSMDGDIAPLPDMIDVMSKYEGSVLVMDEAHASGSIGATGRGIYEYFDLLPQQAIERGVIPLIMTTFSKFAASAGAAISTHVAELKPLLNVSPTSIGTISLAPPLTAAALESIRLVRRFPERVKRLQDNTRYLRSRLAAHDFLAIGETNVVPVILPPELNPKLYARELLDYGIWVSPIWFIAKPRIRITVNALHTREEIDRLVSAMVKARDLAYKPTISA
;
A
#
# COMPACT_ATOMS: atom_id res chain seq x y z
N VAL A 1 18.85 28.00 -2.39
CA VAL A 1 17.64 28.50 -3.08
C VAL A 1 17.86 28.50 -4.60
N GLN A 2 19.01 29.06 -5.11
CA GLN A 2 19.27 29.15 -6.56
C GLN A 2 19.23 27.77 -7.26
N VAL A 3 19.93 26.77 -6.70
CA VAL A 3 19.94 25.38 -7.22
C VAL A 3 18.52 24.77 -7.25
N VAL A 4 17.68 25.08 -6.23
CA VAL A 4 16.29 24.60 -6.21
C VAL A 4 15.46 25.24 -7.35
N LYS A 5 15.62 26.55 -7.60
CA LYS A 5 14.94 27.24 -8.71
C LYS A 5 15.34 26.66 -10.06
N GLU A 6 16.64 26.46 -10.27
CA GLU A 6 17.16 25.88 -11.51
C GLU A 6 16.68 24.45 -11.73
N TYR A 7 16.65 23.62 -10.66
CA TYR A 7 16.12 22.26 -10.71
C TYR A 7 14.62 22.25 -11.08
N VAL A 8 13.81 23.08 -10.41
CA VAL A 8 12.37 23.17 -10.65
C VAL A 8 12.08 23.67 -12.09
N GLN A 9 12.83 24.68 -12.55
CA GLN A 9 12.69 25.18 -13.93
C GLN A 9 12.95 24.07 -14.95
N ARG A 10 14.08 23.33 -14.80
CA ARG A 10 14.40 22.20 -15.68
C ARG A 10 13.37 21.08 -15.60
N TRP A 11 12.79 20.88 -14.41
CA TRP A 11 11.72 19.89 -14.22
C TRP A 11 10.46 20.25 -15.01
N TYR A 12 10.01 21.49 -14.96
CA TYR A 12 8.89 21.97 -15.78
C TYR A 12 9.22 21.92 -17.29
N GLU A 13 10.42 22.36 -17.68
CA GLU A 13 10.88 22.31 -19.07
C GLU A 13 10.92 20.88 -19.63
N SER A 14 11.16 19.88 -18.76
CA SER A 14 11.14 18.46 -19.14
C SER A 14 9.73 17.89 -19.32
N GLY A 15 8.66 18.62 -18.96
CA GLY A 15 7.29 18.14 -19.00
C GLY A 15 7.00 17.00 -18.04
N LEU A 16 7.82 16.82 -17.00
CA LEU A 16 7.69 15.77 -15.98
C LEU A 16 6.87 16.23 -14.77
N ASP A 17 6.41 17.47 -14.75
CA ASP A 17 5.52 18.01 -13.73
C ASP A 17 4.20 17.20 -13.67
N PRO A 18 3.68 16.89 -12.48
CA PRO A 18 2.38 16.24 -12.37
C PRO A 18 1.24 17.16 -12.81
N ASP A 19 0.24 16.61 -13.48
CA ASP A 19 -1.02 17.32 -13.69
C ASP A 19 -1.84 17.20 -12.40
N GLU A 20 -2.07 18.31 -11.70
CA GLU A 20 -2.80 18.38 -10.43
C GLU A 20 -4.28 18.67 -10.68
N TYR A 21 -5.06 17.66 -11.10
CA TYR A 21 -6.50 17.80 -11.26
C TYR A 21 -7.21 17.93 -9.90
N ILE A 22 -8.12 18.90 -9.79
CA ILE A 22 -8.94 19.09 -8.59
C ILE A 22 -10.25 18.30 -8.77
N CYS A 23 -10.54 17.42 -7.81
CA CYS A 23 -11.80 16.66 -7.78
C CYS A 23 -12.87 17.43 -7.02
N HIS A 24 -13.98 17.76 -7.68
CA HIS A 24 -15.09 18.50 -7.08
C HIS A 24 -16.23 17.60 -6.61
N ARG A 25 -16.55 16.56 -7.37
CA ARG A 25 -17.65 15.65 -7.07
C ARG A 25 -17.30 14.23 -7.51
N LYS A 26 -17.72 13.26 -6.71
CA LYS A 26 -17.58 11.84 -7.02
C LYS A 26 -18.93 11.14 -6.91
N GLN A 27 -19.30 10.35 -7.93
CA GLN A 27 -20.49 9.50 -7.93
C GLN A 27 -20.14 8.15 -8.56
N GLY A 28 -19.96 7.14 -7.72
CA GLY A 28 -19.41 5.85 -8.16
C GLY A 28 -18.04 6.02 -8.80
N ASN A 29 -17.90 5.61 -10.06
CA ASN A 29 -16.68 5.75 -10.86
C ASN A 29 -16.61 7.06 -11.66
N LEU A 30 -17.65 7.87 -11.63
CA LEU A 30 -17.66 9.17 -12.28
C LEU A 30 -17.13 10.24 -11.33
N VAL A 31 -16.19 11.05 -11.80
CA VAL A 31 -15.55 12.13 -11.04
C VAL A 31 -15.62 13.41 -11.87
N GLU A 32 -16.11 14.49 -11.26
CA GLU A 32 -15.98 15.83 -11.83
C GLU A 32 -14.60 16.37 -11.46
N ILE A 33 -13.77 16.61 -12.46
CA ILE A 33 -12.43 17.16 -12.33
C ILE A 33 -12.32 18.54 -12.95
N GLU A 34 -11.44 19.37 -12.37
CA GLU A 34 -11.04 20.66 -12.90
C GLU A 34 -9.61 20.57 -13.41
N GLU A 35 -9.38 21.03 -14.62
CA GLU A 35 -8.08 21.06 -15.27
C GLU A 35 -7.23 22.22 -14.72
N PRO A 36 -5.99 21.97 -14.26
CA PRO A 36 -5.17 23.01 -13.64
C PRO A 36 -4.85 24.18 -14.60
N ALA A 37 -4.65 23.88 -15.88
CA ALA A 37 -4.23 24.88 -16.87
C ALA A 37 -5.35 25.81 -17.33
N THR A 38 -6.61 25.32 -17.35
CA THR A 38 -7.74 26.05 -17.97
C THR A 38 -8.85 26.40 -16.98
N GLY A 39 -8.91 25.74 -15.81
CA GLY A 39 -10.03 25.82 -14.87
C GLY A 39 -11.31 25.14 -15.38
N ASN A 40 -11.28 24.50 -16.55
CA ASN A 40 -12.44 23.85 -17.11
C ASN A 40 -12.82 22.59 -16.32
N ARG A 41 -14.12 22.37 -16.12
CA ARG A 41 -14.65 21.20 -15.43
C ARG A 41 -15.26 20.22 -16.41
N ARG A 42 -14.98 18.93 -16.17
CA ARG A 42 -15.59 17.84 -16.92
C ARG A 42 -15.78 16.60 -16.05
N THR A 43 -16.78 15.81 -16.36
CA THR A 43 -17.00 14.50 -15.72
C THR A 43 -16.27 13.42 -16.49
N VAL A 44 -15.47 12.64 -15.77
CA VAL A 44 -14.65 11.55 -16.33
C VAL A 44 -14.92 10.24 -15.60
N LEU A 45 -14.73 9.14 -16.30
CA LEU A 45 -14.74 7.80 -15.73
C LEU A 45 -13.33 7.47 -15.22
N THR A 46 -13.19 7.22 -13.92
CA THR A 46 -11.86 7.01 -13.29
C THR A 46 -11.46 5.56 -13.20
N PHE A 47 -10.20 5.27 -13.57
CA PHE A 47 -9.49 4.01 -13.36
C PHE A 47 -8.17 4.25 -12.61
N CYS A 48 -8.06 5.33 -11.83
CA CYS A 48 -6.87 5.67 -11.06
C CYS A 48 -7.11 5.78 -9.54
N THR A 49 -8.33 5.52 -9.06
CA THR A 49 -8.63 5.52 -7.62
C THR A 49 -8.20 4.22 -6.94
N ASN A 50 -7.75 4.32 -5.68
CA ASN A 50 -7.48 3.16 -4.83
C ASN A 50 -8.69 2.74 -3.97
N ASP A 51 -9.87 3.29 -4.17
CA ASP A 51 -11.13 2.85 -3.56
C ASP A 51 -11.59 1.54 -4.23
N VAL A 52 -10.83 0.47 -3.98
CA VAL A 52 -10.93 -0.79 -4.76
C VAL A 52 -12.24 -1.52 -4.58
N LEU A 53 -12.93 -1.33 -3.46
CA LEU A 53 -14.24 -1.93 -3.18
C LEU A 53 -15.41 -0.94 -3.31
N GLY A 54 -15.13 0.34 -3.63
CA GLY A 54 -16.12 1.39 -3.80
C GLY A 54 -16.82 1.81 -2.51
N LEU A 55 -16.15 1.67 -1.36
CA LEU A 55 -16.75 1.91 -0.05
C LEU A 55 -16.77 3.38 0.38
N THR A 56 -15.99 4.27 -0.28
CA THR A 56 -15.96 5.70 0.11
C THR A 56 -17.31 6.40 -0.05
N GLN A 57 -18.23 5.86 -0.86
CA GLN A 57 -19.57 6.39 -1.08
C GLN A 57 -20.68 5.56 -0.39
N GLU A 58 -20.31 4.50 0.33
CA GLU A 58 -21.25 3.64 1.05
C GLU A 58 -21.92 4.43 2.18
N GLU A 59 -23.25 4.41 2.23
CA GLU A 59 -23.99 5.24 3.17
C GLU A 59 -23.72 4.88 4.63
N SER A 60 -23.61 3.57 4.94
CA SER A 60 -23.29 3.13 6.30
C SER A 60 -21.90 3.57 6.76
N VAL A 61 -20.92 3.64 5.85
CA VAL A 61 -19.56 4.13 6.16
C VAL A 61 -19.57 5.63 6.46
N LYS A 62 -20.28 6.42 5.64
CA LYS A 62 -20.47 7.86 5.88
C LYS A 62 -21.18 8.11 7.20
N GLN A 63 -22.26 7.38 7.46
CA GLN A 63 -23.04 7.54 8.69
C GLN A 63 -22.24 7.15 9.93
N ALA A 64 -21.42 6.09 9.87
CA ALA A 64 -20.51 5.73 10.97
C ALA A 64 -19.53 6.87 11.29
N ALA A 65 -18.96 7.51 10.27
CA ALA A 65 -18.07 8.67 10.45
C ALA A 65 -18.80 9.86 11.08
N ILE A 66 -20.00 10.21 10.60
CA ILE A 66 -20.84 11.30 11.13
C ILE A 66 -21.19 11.03 12.61
N ASN A 67 -21.67 9.84 12.94
CA ASN A 67 -22.02 9.47 14.31
C ASN A 67 -20.81 9.59 15.25
N SER A 68 -19.63 9.20 14.80
CA SER A 68 -18.40 9.31 15.59
C SER A 68 -18.00 10.77 15.85
N ILE A 69 -18.22 11.67 14.88
CA ILE A 69 -18.01 13.11 15.08
C ILE A 69 -18.94 13.65 16.16
N MET A 70 -20.20 13.26 16.14
CA MET A 70 -21.19 13.69 17.14
C MET A 70 -20.87 13.19 18.54
N GLN A 71 -20.25 12.02 18.66
CA GLN A 71 -19.93 11.40 19.95
C GLN A 71 -18.57 11.84 20.51
N TYR A 72 -17.52 11.93 19.66
CA TYR A 72 -16.13 12.14 20.11
C TYR A 72 -15.50 13.45 19.60
N GLY A 73 -16.17 14.17 18.69
CA GLY A 73 -15.58 15.30 17.98
C GLY A 73 -14.74 14.87 16.78
N THR A 74 -14.03 15.83 16.19
CA THR A 74 -13.25 15.63 14.95
C THR A 74 -11.84 15.07 15.19
N SER A 75 -11.34 15.14 16.43
CA SER A 75 -9.99 14.70 16.80
C SER A 75 -9.91 14.34 18.27
N ASN A 76 -9.02 13.43 18.65
CA ASN A 76 -8.70 13.13 20.05
C ASN A 76 -7.64 14.07 20.62
N SER A 77 -6.99 14.89 19.78
CA SER A 77 -5.99 15.92 20.14
C SER A 77 -4.86 15.44 21.05
N SER A 78 -4.57 14.14 21.05
CA SER A 78 -3.55 13.48 21.88
C SER A 78 -3.06 12.17 21.26
N CYS A 79 -1.88 11.71 21.66
CA CYS A 79 -1.39 10.39 21.27
C CYS A 79 -2.05 9.26 22.08
N SER A 80 -1.96 8.04 21.56
CA SER A 80 -2.62 6.86 22.16
C SER A 80 -2.16 6.53 23.57
N VAL A 81 -0.90 6.79 23.91
CA VAL A 81 -0.35 6.48 25.24
C VAL A 81 -0.73 7.49 26.33
N LEU A 82 -1.26 8.63 25.94
CA LEU A 82 -1.76 9.65 26.88
C LEU A 82 -3.30 9.56 26.97
N SER A 83 -4.00 10.46 26.31
CA SER A 83 -5.46 10.56 26.37
C SER A 83 -6.15 10.38 25.01
N GLY A 84 -5.39 10.09 23.96
CA GLY A 84 -5.95 9.99 22.59
C GLY A 84 -6.62 8.66 22.25
N ARG A 85 -6.59 7.64 23.15
CA ARG A 85 -7.20 6.34 22.88
C ARG A 85 -8.68 6.33 23.29
N ILE A 86 -9.56 5.94 22.36
CA ILE A 86 -11.01 5.78 22.57
C ILE A 86 -11.41 4.33 22.28
N ASP A 87 -12.63 3.96 22.66
CA ASP A 87 -13.15 2.60 22.48
C ASP A 87 -13.28 2.17 21.02
N LEU A 88 -13.54 3.12 20.09
CA LEU A 88 -13.51 2.83 18.65
C LEU A 88 -12.17 2.28 18.19
N HIS A 89 -11.03 2.75 18.75
CA HIS A 89 -9.71 2.21 18.43
C HIS A 89 -9.62 0.72 18.78
N ARG A 90 -10.08 0.35 19.99
CA ARG A 90 -10.11 -1.05 20.43
C ARG A 90 -10.99 -1.89 19.51
N GLN A 91 -12.20 -1.40 19.18
CA GLN A 91 -13.10 -2.12 18.28
C GLN A 91 -12.46 -2.34 16.90
N LEU A 92 -11.77 -1.34 16.35
CA LEU A 92 -11.09 -1.46 15.07
C LEU A 92 -9.90 -2.43 15.16
N GLU A 93 -9.11 -2.38 16.24
CA GLU A 93 -8.03 -3.34 16.48
C GLU A 93 -8.55 -4.78 16.55
N ASP A 94 -9.65 -5.02 17.28
CA ASP A 94 -10.27 -6.33 17.41
C ASP A 94 -10.81 -6.83 16.06
N GLU A 95 -11.44 -5.95 15.28
CA GLU A 95 -11.97 -6.29 13.95
C GLU A 95 -10.86 -6.67 12.95
N ILE A 96 -9.75 -5.92 12.95
CA ILE A 96 -8.59 -6.22 12.10
C ILE A 96 -7.91 -7.51 12.56
N SER A 97 -7.75 -7.70 13.87
CA SER A 97 -7.19 -8.93 14.43
C SER A 97 -7.97 -10.16 13.97
N ALA A 98 -9.29 -10.09 14.02
CA ALA A 98 -10.17 -11.16 13.53
C ALA A 98 -10.08 -11.32 12.00
N PHE A 99 -9.95 -10.22 11.25
CA PHE A 99 -9.84 -10.24 9.79
C PHE A 99 -8.50 -10.85 9.32
N LYS A 100 -7.41 -10.57 10.05
CA LYS A 100 -6.05 -11.04 9.71
C LYS A 100 -5.64 -12.34 10.40
N HIS A 101 -6.47 -12.90 11.26
CA HIS A 101 -6.14 -14.08 12.08
C HIS A 101 -4.85 -13.90 12.91
N LEU A 102 -4.64 -12.67 13.41
CA LEU A 102 -3.52 -12.31 14.27
C LEU A 102 -4.04 -11.55 15.49
N PRO A 103 -3.76 -12.02 16.74
CA PRO A 103 -4.48 -11.56 17.93
C PRO A 103 -4.14 -10.14 18.41
N HIS A 104 -3.01 -9.58 17.99
CA HIS A 104 -2.54 -8.29 18.49
C HIS A 104 -2.38 -7.30 17.35
N THR A 105 -3.15 -6.22 17.39
CA THR A 105 -3.13 -5.14 16.40
C THR A 105 -2.85 -3.79 17.05
N GLN A 106 -1.98 -2.98 16.43
CA GLN A 106 -1.70 -1.59 16.79
C GLN A 106 -2.06 -0.68 15.63
N LEU A 107 -2.79 0.42 15.91
CA LEU A 107 -3.22 1.41 14.92
C LEU A 107 -2.21 2.55 14.76
N PHE A 108 -2.15 3.12 13.55
CA PHE A 108 -1.34 4.26 13.14
C PHE A 108 -2.13 5.20 12.23
N ILE A 109 -1.72 6.46 12.13
CA ILE A 109 -2.41 7.43 11.26
C ILE A 109 -2.15 7.19 9.76
N ASN A 110 -1.10 6.47 9.40
CA ASN A 110 -0.82 6.02 8.03
C ASN A 110 0.25 4.91 8.01
N ALA A 111 0.40 4.27 6.84
CA ALA A 111 1.36 3.19 6.62
C ALA A 111 2.83 3.63 6.76
N TRP A 112 3.16 4.87 6.39
CA TRP A 112 4.52 5.40 6.50
C TRP A 112 5.00 5.42 7.95
N MET A 113 4.13 5.91 8.86
CA MET A 113 4.41 5.92 10.28
C MET A 113 4.40 4.51 10.89
N ALA A 114 3.53 3.63 10.42
CA ALA A 114 3.50 2.23 10.87
C ALA A 114 4.83 1.52 10.59
N MET A 115 5.37 1.66 9.36
CA MET A 115 6.66 1.08 9.01
C MET A 115 7.83 1.70 9.79
N GLN A 116 7.82 3.02 9.98
CA GLN A 116 8.85 3.68 10.81
C GLN A 116 8.77 3.21 12.27
N ALA A 117 7.58 3.13 12.86
CA ALA A 117 7.38 2.64 14.22
C ALA A 117 7.82 1.17 14.38
N LEU A 118 7.60 0.33 13.36
CA LEU A 118 8.06 -1.05 13.34
C LEU A 118 9.59 -1.13 13.38
N MET A 119 10.28 -0.34 12.57
CA MET A 119 11.74 -0.30 12.57
C MET A 119 12.29 0.20 13.91
N ASP A 120 11.68 1.24 14.48
CA ASP A 120 12.05 1.78 15.79
C ASP A 120 11.84 0.73 16.90
N ALA A 121 10.70 0.04 16.91
CA ALA A 121 10.37 -0.99 17.91
C ALA A 121 11.25 -2.23 17.77
N PHE A 122 11.46 -2.71 16.54
CA PHE A 122 12.19 -3.95 16.29
C PHE A 122 13.71 -3.75 16.35
N CYS A 123 14.24 -2.70 15.73
CA CYS A 123 15.68 -2.53 15.59
C CYS A 123 16.32 -1.80 16.76
N HIS A 124 15.62 -0.83 17.35
CA HIS A 124 16.23 0.10 18.30
C HIS A 124 15.74 -0.07 19.73
N LEU A 125 14.61 -0.73 19.98
CA LEU A 125 13.97 -0.80 21.31
C LEU A 125 14.01 0.58 21.98
N ALA A 126 13.41 1.55 21.31
CA ALA A 126 13.68 2.99 21.45
C ALA A 126 13.45 3.57 22.86
N ILE A 127 12.84 2.83 23.79
CA ILE A 127 12.66 3.26 25.18
C ILE A 127 13.77 2.67 26.04
N PRO A 128 14.58 3.53 26.70
CA PRO A 128 15.57 3.07 27.64
C PRO A 128 14.92 2.38 28.84
N VAL A 129 15.30 1.14 29.12
CA VAL A 129 14.89 0.40 30.31
C VAL A 129 16.10 0.34 31.25
N PRO A 130 16.00 0.87 32.49
CA PRO A 130 17.12 0.82 33.43
C PRO A 130 17.63 -0.62 33.65
N GLY A 131 18.94 -0.83 33.53
CA GLY A 131 19.57 -2.15 33.69
C GLY A 131 19.44 -3.08 32.49
N PHE A 132 18.75 -2.70 31.43
CA PHE A 132 18.65 -3.49 30.19
C PHE A 132 19.48 -2.88 29.08
N GLN A 133 20.48 -3.61 28.59
CA GLN A 133 21.25 -3.24 27.41
C GLN A 133 21.00 -4.28 26.31
N HIS A 134 20.51 -3.80 25.19
CA HIS A 134 20.28 -4.62 24.01
C HIS A 134 21.52 -4.58 23.11
N THR A 135 22.15 -5.73 22.89
CA THR A 135 23.41 -5.85 22.15
C THR A 135 23.27 -6.57 20.81
N ARG A 136 22.15 -7.27 20.55
CA ARG A 136 21.96 -8.04 19.33
C ARG A 136 21.81 -7.14 18.11
N GLU A 137 22.61 -7.38 17.07
CA GLU A 137 22.48 -6.70 15.78
C GLU A 137 21.18 -7.12 15.06
N SER A 138 20.72 -6.28 14.14
CA SER A 138 19.60 -6.60 13.25
C SER A 138 20.09 -6.75 11.83
N LEU A 139 19.58 -7.76 11.12
CA LEU A 139 19.70 -7.92 9.69
C LEU A 139 18.34 -7.72 9.04
N ILE A 140 18.21 -6.67 8.22
CA ILE A 140 17.01 -6.40 7.44
C ILE A 140 17.26 -6.81 5.99
N LEU A 141 16.40 -7.66 5.45
CA LEU A 141 16.34 -7.94 4.02
C LEU A 141 15.06 -7.33 3.44
N THR A 142 15.20 -6.63 2.31
CA THR A 142 14.09 -5.90 1.67
C THR A 142 14.08 -6.18 0.18
N ASP A 143 12.88 -6.38 -0.40
CA ASP A 143 12.74 -6.47 -1.85
C ASP A 143 13.14 -5.14 -2.50
N VAL A 144 13.82 -5.19 -3.65
CA VAL A 144 14.31 -3.98 -4.37
C VAL A 144 13.20 -3.09 -4.90
N LEU A 145 11.97 -3.62 -5.09
CA LEU A 145 10.81 -2.88 -5.59
C LEU A 145 9.79 -2.53 -4.51
N ASN A 146 10.12 -2.69 -3.25
CA ASN A 146 9.26 -2.32 -2.14
C ASN A 146 8.81 -0.85 -2.20
N HIS A 147 7.64 -0.58 -1.66
CA HIS A 147 7.06 0.76 -1.55
C HIS A 147 7.97 1.73 -0.79
N GLY A 148 7.90 3.02 -1.15
CA GLY A 148 8.74 4.09 -0.57
C GLY A 148 8.68 4.19 0.95
N CYS A 149 7.56 3.83 1.60
CA CYS A 149 7.47 3.82 3.06
C CYS A 149 8.38 2.75 3.70
N ILE A 150 8.50 1.58 3.08
CA ILE A 150 9.41 0.51 3.51
C ILE A 150 10.86 0.96 3.28
N VAL A 151 11.15 1.42 2.06
CA VAL A 151 12.51 1.88 1.70
C VAL A 151 13.01 2.96 2.65
N SER A 152 12.15 3.96 2.95
CA SER A 152 12.48 5.05 3.87
C SER A 152 12.69 4.55 5.31
N ALA A 153 11.80 3.69 5.81
CA ALA A 153 11.89 3.18 7.18
C ALA A 153 13.14 2.31 7.38
N VAL A 154 13.45 1.44 6.41
CA VAL A 154 14.63 0.57 6.42
C VAL A 154 15.92 1.39 6.31
N ALA A 155 15.97 2.41 5.44
CA ALA A 155 17.11 3.32 5.33
C ALA A 155 17.36 4.09 6.64
N ASN A 156 16.29 4.63 7.24
CA ASN A 156 16.37 5.31 8.54
C ASN A 156 16.89 4.39 9.65
N ALA A 157 16.42 3.13 9.69
CA ALA A 157 16.92 2.15 10.66
C ALA A 157 18.42 1.91 10.50
N GLY A 158 18.91 1.78 9.25
CA GLY A 158 20.34 1.59 8.95
C GLY A 158 21.24 2.78 9.31
N THR A 159 20.71 4.01 9.28
CA THR A 159 21.48 5.24 9.54
C THR A 159 21.48 5.69 11.01
N ARG A 160 20.48 5.28 11.79
CA ARG A 160 20.33 5.64 13.22
C ARG A 160 21.34 4.97 14.16
N SER A 161 22.27 4.18 13.62
CA SER A 161 23.25 3.48 14.47
C SER A 161 24.13 4.48 15.26
N GLY A 162 23.89 4.62 16.54
CA GLY A 162 24.96 4.73 17.53
C GLY A 162 25.23 6.06 18.20
N LYS A 163 24.74 7.28 17.86
CA LYS A 163 25.22 8.47 18.60
C LYS A 163 24.17 9.47 19.10
N LEU A 164 23.02 9.57 18.48
CA LEU A 164 22.03 10.57 18.86
C LEU A 164 21.04 10.12 19.94
N PHE A 165 20.82 8.79 20.06
CA PHE A 165 19.81 8.20 20.95
C PHE A 165 20.35 7.10 21.88
N GLY A 166 21.66 7.13 22.22
CA GLY A 166 22.30 6.08 23.03
C GLY A 166 22.92 4.96 22.18
N HIS A 167 23.41 3.92 22.85
CA HIS A 167 24.02 2.75 22.17
C HIS A 167 22.92 1.91 21.50
N SER A 168 22.61 2.23 20.27
CA SER A 168 21.71 1.41 19.44
C SER A 168 22.54 0.32 18.74
N PRO A 169 22.12 -0.95 18.77
CA PRO A 169 22.79 -2.02 18.05
C PRO A 169 22.86 -1.72 16.56
N ARG A 170 23.88 -2.26 15.90
CA ARG A 170 24.06 -2.08 14.46
C ARG A 170 22.91 -2.72 13.69
N VAL A 171 22.38 -1.96 12.72
CA VAL A 171 21.40 -2.46 11.74
C VAL A 171 22.09 -2.64 10.40
N ARG A 172 22.05 -3.84 9.86
CA ARG A 172 22.59 -4.18 8.54
C ARG A 172 21.44 -4.37 7.57
N VAL A 173 21.43 -3.62 6.47
CA VAL A 173 20.39 -3.68 5.45
C VAL A 173 20.95 -4.31 4.18
N ARG A 174 20.19 -5.23 3.58
CA ARG A 174 20.50 -5.84 2.28
C ARG A 174 19.22 -5.94 1.45
N ALA A 175 19.31 -5.55 0.20
CA ALA A 175 18.24 -5.77 -0.77
C ALA A 175 18.41 -7.14 -1.43
N TYR A 176 17.31 -7.83 -1.70
CA TYR A 176 17.25 -9.02 -2.54
C TYR A 176 16.45 -8.72 -3.81
N ARG A 177 16.69 -9.50 -4.86
CA ARG A 177 16.04 -9.32 -6.16
C ARG A 177 14.54 -9.52 -6.04
N HIS A 178 13.82 -8.73 -6.81
CA HIS A 178 12.37 -8.70 -6.81
C HIS A 178 11.74 -10.08 -6.95
N CYS A 179 10.86 -10.42 -6.00
CA CYS A 179 10.12 -11.69 -5.94
C CYS A 179 11.01 -12.94 -6.13
N ASP A 180 12.28 -12.91 -5.65
CA ASP A 180 13.27 -13.97 -5.84
C ASP A 180 13.63 -14.64 -4.49
N PRO A 181 12.92 -15.73 -4.10
CA PRO A 181 13.23 -16.47 -2.87
C PRO A 181 14.63 -17.10 -2.86
N GLU A 182 15.18 -17.44 -4.03
CA GLU A 182 16.54 -17.98 -4.11
C GLU A 182 17.59 -16.91 -3.77
N ASP A 183 17.38 -15.65 -4.23
CA ASP A 183 18.29 -14.57 -3.85
C ASP A 183 18.12 -14.21 -2.37
N LEU A 184 16.88 -14.24 -1.84
CA LEU A 184 16.62 -14.12 -0.41
C LEU A 184 17.40 -15.17 0.38
N ALA A 185 17.35 -16.45 -0.02
CA ALA A 185 18.08 -17.54 0.61
C ALA A 185 19.60 -17.33 0.57
N ARG A 186 20.14 -16.95 -0.60
CA ARG A 186 21.58 -16.62 -0.77
C ARG A 186 22.00 -15.46 0.15
N LYS A 187 21.17 -14.42 0.26
CA LYS A 187 21.44 -13.25 1.13
C LYS A 187 21.41 -13.65 2.61
N LEU A 188 20.43 -14.43 3.04
CA LEU A 188 20.37 -14.95 4.41
C LEU A 188 21.59 -15.80 4.71
N GLN A 189 21.94 -16.78 3.87
CA GLN A 189 23.11 -17.62 4.06
C GLN A 189 24.41 -16.82 4.17
N ARG A 190 24.54 -15.74 3.39
CA ARG A 190 25.77 -14.93 3.35
C ARG A 190 25.89 -13.95 4.51
N TYR A 191 24.78 -13.39 4.98
CA TYR A 191 24.80 -12.24 5.86
C TYR A 191 24.23 -12.50 7.27
N ALA A 192 23.40 -13.53 7.47
CA ALA A 192 22.86 -13.86 8.78
C ALA A 192 23.96 -14.43 9.69
N ARG A 193 23.92 -14.03 10.96
CA ARG A 193 24.79 -14.50 12.02
C ARG A 193 23.94 -15.17 13.11
N PRO A 194 24.49 -16.07 13.94
CA PRO A 194 23.73 -16.84 14.93
C PRO A 194 22.86 -15.99 15.87
N ASP A 195 23.34 -14.79 16.25
CA ASP A 195 22.64 -13.94 17.23
C ASP A 195 21.87 -12.78 16.60
N ASP A 196 21.76 -12.73 15.28
CA ASP A 196 21.04 -11.67 14.60
C ASP A 196 19.52 -11.73 14.85
N ARG A 197 18.91 -10.57 14.98
CA ARG A 197 17.48 -10.42 14.76
C ARG A 197 17.25 -10.23 13.26
N ILE A 198 16.59 -11.19 12.64
CA ILE A 198 16.36 -11.21 11.20
C ILE A 198 14.97 -10.67 10.91
N LEU A 199 14.89 -9.65 10.03
CA LEU A 199 13.66 -9.07 9.53
C LEU A 199 13.67 -9.12 8.00
N VAL A 200 12.68 -9.77 7.41
CA VAL A 200 12.41 -9.71 5.95
C VAL A 200 11.17 -8.88 5.73
N VAL A 201 11.25 -7.90 4.82
CA VAL A 201 10.14 -6.99 4.52
C VAL A 201 9.84 -7.01 3.03
N SER A 202 8.58 -7.20 2.67
CA SER A 202 8.10 -7.19 1.29
C SER A 202 6.71 -6.58 1.19
N ASP A 203 6.43 -5.88 0.06
CA ASP A 203 5.05 -5.68 -0.38
C ASP A 203 4.43 -7.06 -0.65
N ALA A 204 3.17 -7.25 -0.28
CA ALA A 204 2.40 -8.45 -0.63
C ALA A 204 1.90 -8.40 -2.07
N VAL A 205 1.51 -7.19 -2.51
CA VAL A 205 1.17 -6.85 -3.90
C VAL A 205 1.89 -5.57 -4.25
N PHE A 206 2.71 -5.60 -5.28
CA PHE A 206 3.54 -4.46 -5.69
C PHE A 206 2.73 -3.44 -6.49
N SER A 207 2.77 -2.19 -6.05
CA SER A 207 1.89 -1.12 -6.53
C SER A 207 2.12 -0.69 -7.98
N MET A 208 3.32 -0.98 -8.53
CA MET A 208 3.69 -0.57 -9.89
C MET A 208 3.59 -1.71 -10.91
N ASP A 209 3.78 -2.94 -10.49
CA ASP A 209 3.79 -4.12 -11.36
C ASP A 209 2.54 -5.00 -11.18
N GLY A 210 1.84 -4.90 -10.04
CA GLY A 210 0.60 -5.63 -9.76
C GLY A 210 0.82 -7.13 -9.54
N ASP A 211 2.06 -7.55 -9.33
CA ASP A 211 2.46 -8.92 -9.02
C ASP A 211 2.38 -9.20 -7.52
N ILE A 212 2.48 -10.47 -7.16
CA ILE A 212 2.27 -10.98 -5.81
C ILE A 212 3.58 -11.58 -5.29
N ALA A 213 3.95 -11.22 -4.05
CA ALA A 213 5.12 -11.81 -3.41
C ALA A 213 4.96 -13.33 -3.23
N PRO A 214 6.01 -14.13 -3.43
CA PRO A 214 5.96 -15.60 -3.30
C PRO A 214 6.01 -16.03 -1.81
N LEU A 215 4.94 -15.73 -1.06
CA LEU A 215 4.85 -15.96 0.39
C LEU A 215 5.23 -17.36 0.83
N PRO A 216 4.75 -18.46 0.20
CA PRO A 216 5.09 -19.82 0.62
C PRO A 216 6.61 -20.07 0.58
N ASP A 217 7.24 -19.69 -0.53
CA ASP A 217 8.69 -19.87 -0.72
C ASP A 217 9.50 -18.98 0.24
N MET A 218 9.02 -17.77 0.54
CA MET A 218 9.64 -16.91 1.54
C MET A 218 9.59 -17.54 2.93
N ILE A 219 8.45 -18.12 3.33
CA ILE A 219 8.31 -18.85 4.60
C ILE A 219 9.24 -20.06 4.61
N ASP A 220 9.34 -20.81 3.50
CA ASP A 220 10.23 -21.97 3.36
C ASP A 220 11.71 -21.60 3.56
N VAL A 221 12.14 -20.50 2.98
CA VAL A 221 13.50 -19.98 3.15
C VAL A 221 13.74 -19.55 4.59
N MET A 222 12.78 -18.81 5.19
CA MET A 222 12.94 -18.19 6.51
C MET A 222 12.79 -19.20 7.65
N SER A 223 12.09 -20.33 7.46
CA SER A 223 11.94 -21.38 8.48
C SER A 223 13.26 -22.00 8.95
N LYS A 224 14.33 -21.81 8.19
CA LYS A 224 15.69 -22.19 8.57
C LYS A 224 16.33 -21.24 9.60
N TYR A 225 15.68 -20.13 9.91
CA TYR A 225 16.13 -19.08 10.81
C TYR A 225 15.05 -18.81 11.86
N GLU A 226 14.99 -19.68 12.85
CA GLU A 226 13.97 -19.63 13.91
C GLU A 226 13.87 -18.26 14.57
N GLY A 227 12.65 -17.76 14.77
CA GLY A 227 12.39 -16.43 15.33
C GLY A 227 12.61 -15.28 14.35
N SER A 228 12.87 -15.57 13.06
CA SER A 228 12.91 -14.55 12.03
C SER A 228 11.52 -13.93 11.80
N VAL A 229 11.48 -12.64 11.50
CA VAL A 229 10.25 -11.87 11.33
C VAL A 229 10.00 -11.60 9.84
N LEU A 230 8.82 -11.97 9.35
CA LEU A 230 8.35 -11.69 8.01
C LEU A 230 7.28 -10.60 8.05
N VAL A 231 7.57 -9.44 7.47
CA VAL A 231 6.65 -8.31 7.36
C VAL A 231 6.08 -8.27 5.95
N MET A 232 4.77 -8.41 5.85
CA MET A 232 4.04 -8.26 4.59
C MET A 232 3.26 -6.95 4.59
N ASP A 233 3.60 -6.05 3.67
CA ASP A 233 2.81 -4.84 3.40
C ASP A 233 1.62 -5.21 2.51
N GLU A 234 0.46 -5.27 3.10
CA GLU A 234 -0.78 -5.63 2.42
C GLU A 234 -1.60 -4.42 1.92
N ALA A 235 -0.95 -3.30 1.69
CA ALA A 235 -1.63 -2.08 1.23
C ALA A 235 -2.45 -2.30 -0.05
N HIS A 236 -1.99 -3.13 -0.98
CA HIS A 236 -2.71 -3.51 -2.20
C HIS A 236 -3.29 -4.93 -2.17
N ALA A 237 -2.99 -5.73 -1.15
CA ALA A 237 -3.45 -7.10 -1.02
C ALA A 237 -4.79 -7.18 -0.27
N SER A 238 -4.92 -6.48 0.88
CA SER A 238 -6.15 -6.43 1.65
C SER A 238 -7.32 -5.90 0.81
N GLY A 239 -8.43 -6.61 0.81
CA GLY A 239 -9.62 -6.30 0.00
C GLY A 239 -9.50 -6.62 -1.48
N SER A 240 -8.35 -7.13 -1.96
CA SER A 240 -8.10 -7.37 -3.39
C SER A 240 -7.83 -8.82 -3.72
N ILE A 241 -7.01 -9.51 -2.94
CA ILE A 241 -6.65 -10.91 -3.15
C ILE A 241 -7.10 -11.80 -2.00
N GLY A 242 -7.16 -13.11 -2.26
CA GLY A 242 -7.83 -14.08 -1.41
C GLY A 242 -9.33 -14.16 -1.69
N ALA A 243 -9.98 -15.23 -1.28
CA ALA A 243 -11.40 -15.49 -1.57
C ALA A 243 -12.33 -14.47 -0.91
N THR A 244 -11.99 -13.98 0.27
CA THR A 244 -12.75 -13.00 1.04
C THR A 244 -12.02 -11.65 1.23
N GLY A 245 -10.86 -11.48 0.55
CA GLY A 245 -10.07 -10.26 0.60
C GLY A 245 -9.21 -10.09 1.84
N ARG A 246 -8.90 -11.19 2.54
CA ARG A 246 -8.01 -11.12 3.72
C ARG A 246 -6.55 -10.87 3.37
N GLY A 247 -6.17 -10.99 2.10
CA GLY A 247 -4.83 -10.70 1.61
C GLY A 247 -4.01 -11.92 1.28
N ILE A 248 -2.68 -11.80 1.45
CA ILE A 248 -1.74 -12.74 0.84
C ILE A 248 -1.77 -14.14 1.45
N TYR A 249 -2.00 -14.27 2.76
CA TYR A 249 -2.11 -15.60 3.38
C TYR A 249 -3.30 -16.37 2.83
N GLU A 250 -4.49 -15.74 2.77
CA GLU A 250 -5.67 -16.36 2.18
C GLU A 250 -5.50 -16.67 0.68
N TYR A 251 -4.76 -15.81 -0.05
CA TYR A 251 -4.51 -16.02 -1.47
C TYR A 251 -3.77 -17.35 -1.74
N PHE A 252 -2.83 -17.71 -0.86
CA PHE A 252 -2.09 -18.98 -0.94
C PHE A 252 -2.72 -20.13 -0.13
N ASP A 253 -3.96 -19.96 0.32
CA ASP A 253 -4.66 -20.95 1.17
C ASP A 253 -3.85 -21.27 2.45
N LEU A 254 -3.24 -20.24 3.04
CA LEU A 254 -2.47 -20.30 4.26
C LEU A 254 -3.13 -19.48 5.38
N LEU A 255 -2.83 -19.85 6.62
CA LEU A 255 -3.07 -19.04 7.81
C LEU A 255 -1.72 -18.54 8.36
N PRO A 256 -1.66 -17.35 8.98
CA PRO A 256 -0.45 -16.89 9.66
C PRO A 256 0.09 -17.89 10.70
N GLN A 257 -0.77 -18.69 11.30
CA GLN A 257 -0.42 -19.76 12.24
C GLN A 257 0.56 -20.79 11.65
N GLN A 258 0.45 -21.11 10.36
CA GLN A 258 1.34 -22.06 9.70
C GLN A 258 2.77 -21.52 9.54
N ALA A 259 2.93 -20.19 9.42
CA ALA A 259 4.26 -19.57 9.47
C ALA A 259 4.85 -19.65 10.89
N ILE A 260 4.02 -19.41 11.92
CA ILE A 260 4.41 -19.48 13.32
C ILE A 260 4.91 -20.89 13.67
N GLU A 261 4.18 -21.93 13.28
CA GLU A 261 4.54 -23.35 13.49
C GLU A 261 5.86 -23.73 12.81
N ARG A 262 6.28 -22.95 11.83
CA ARG A 262 7.56 -23.10 11.12
C ARG A 262 8.67 -22.17 11.65
N GLY A 263 8.46 -21.53 12.81
CA GLY A 263 9.42 -20.65 13.46
C GLY A 263 9.54 -19.26 12.86
N VAL A 264 8.63 -18.87 11.94
CA VAL A 264 8.60 -17.54 11.30
C VAL A 264 7.52 -16.69 11.96
N ILE A 265 7.88 -15.48 12.39
CA ILE A 265 6.96 -14.53 13.03
C ILE A 265 6.28 -13.66 11.97
N PRO A 266 4.98 -13.85 11.68
CA PRO A 266 4.28 -13.01 10.72
C PRO A 266 3.92 -11.65 11.34
N LEU A 267 4.21 -10.58 10.60
CA LEU A 267 3.66 -9.24 10.80
C LEU A 267 2.96 -8.80 9.53
N ILE A 268 1.72 -8.35 9.66
CA ILE A 268 0.93 -7.84 8.54
C ILE A 268 0.69 -6.36 8.75
N MET A 269 1.19 -5.52 7.85
CA MET A 269 0.81 -4.11 7.78
C MET A 269 -0.38 -3.97 6.83
N THR A 270 -1.44 -3.35 7.32
CA THR A 270 -2.67 -3.08 6.58
C THR A 270 -2.92 -1.58 6.53
N THR A 271 -3.16 -0.99 5.34
CA THR A 271 -3.59 0.41 5.24
C THR A 271 -5.10 0.51 5.00
N PHE A 272 -5.72 1.53 5.60
CA PHE A 272 -7.16 1.78 5.44
C PHE A 272 -7.47 2.71 4.27
N SER A 273 -6.44 3.32 3.67
CA SER A 273 -6.61 4.32 2.60
C SER A 273 -7.00 3.76 1.24
N LYS A 274 -7.19 2.44 1.13
CA LYS A 274 -7.55 1.75 -0.10
C LYS A 274 -8.84 0.94 0.09
N PHE A 275 -8.74 -0.32 0.53
CA PHE A 275 -9.91 -1.20 0.65
C PHE A 275 -10.90 -0.79 1.75
N ALA A 276 -10.43 -0.09 2.80
CA ALA A 276 -11.26 0.29 3.95
C ALA A 276 -11.76 1.75 3.89
N ALA A 277 -11.70 2.40 2.72
CA ALA A 277 -12.35 3.68 2.41
C ALA A 277 -12.09 4.80 3.44
N SER A 278 -10.93 4.81 4.09
CA SER A 278 -10.58 5.75 5.17
C SER A 278 -9.13 6.20 5.07
N ALA A 279 -8.55 6.70 6.12
CA ALA A 279 -7.12 6.86 6.31
C ALA A 279 -6.68 6.09 7.55
N GLY A 280 -5.37 5.83 7.65
CA GLY A 280 -4.82 5.07 8.75
C GLY A 280 -4.15 3.78 8.29
N ALA A 281 -3.54 3.10 9.26
CA ALA A 281 -2.92 1.80 9.07
C ALA A 281 -2.90 1.00 10.37
N ALA A 282 -2.61 -0.28 10.25
CA ALA A 282 -2.42 -1.18 11.39
C ALA A 282 -1.25 -2.11 11.16
N ILE A 283 -0.60 -2.55 12.23
CA ILE A 283 0.30 -3.71 12.24
C ILE A 283 -0.34 -4.77 13.12
N SER A 284 -0.51 -5.96 12.55
CA SER A 284 -1.04 -7.14 13.24
C SER A 284 0.03 -8.21 13.41
N THR A 285 0.08 -8.85 14.58
CA THR A 285 1.06 -9.89 14.93
C THR A 285 0.48 -10.86 15.95
N HIS A 286 1.13 -12.02 16.14
CA HIS A 286 0.82 -12.93 17.24
C HIS A 286 1.66 -12.65 18.50
N VAL A 287 2.69 -11.78 18.41
CA VAL A 287 3.59 -11.45 19.51
C VAL A 287 3.03 -10.31 20.34
N ALA A 288 2.49 -10.62 21.53
CA ALA A 288 1.83 -9.64 22.40
C ALA A 288 2.75 -8.48 22.79
N GLU A 289 4.04 -8.76 23.02
CA GLU A 289 5.05 -7.81 23.46
C GLU A 289 5.37 -6.73 22.41
N LEU A 290 5.14 -7.01 21.13
CA LEU A 290 5.35 -6.01 20.07
C LEU A 290 4.33 -4.88 20.11
N LYS A 291 3.08 -5.16 20.50
CA LYS A 291 2.02 -4.12 20.52
C LYS A 291 2.38 -2.93 21.42
N PRO A 292 2.77 -3.08 22.69
CA PRO A 292 3.20 -1.94 23.51
C PRO A 292 4.44 -1.25 22.96
N LEU A 293 5.42 -1.97 22.39
CA LEU A 293 6.61 -1.37 21.80
C LEU A 293 6.26 -0.49 20.58
N LEU A 294 5.35 -0.94 19.72
CA LEU A 294 4.83 -0.15 18.60
C LEU A 294 4.11 1.10 19.07
N ASN A 295 3.31 0.97 20.15
CA ASN A 295 2.53 2.08 20.70
C ASN A 295 3.42 3.19 21.32
N VAL A 296 4.53 2.81 21.93
CA VAL A 296 5.47 3.74 22.58
C VAL A 296 6.67 4.12 21.71
N SER A 297 6.67 3.75 20.43
CA SER A 297 7.71 4.19 19.50
C SER A 297 7.72 5.72 19.40
N PRO A 298 8.88 6.37 19.17
CA PRO A 298 8.97 7.83 19.03
C PRO A 298 7.99 8.39 18.00
N THR A 299 7.76 7.63 16.93
CA THR A 299 6.80 7.96 15.87
C THR A 299 5.36 7.97 16.38
N SER A 300 4.98 7.02 17.23
CA SER A 300 3.61 6.93 17.80
C SER A 300 3.38 7.97 18.88
N ILE A 301 4.38 8.22 19.74
CA ILE A 301 4.28 9.23 20.83
C ILE A 301 4.26 10.66 20.24
N GLY A 302 5.02 10.90 19.19
CA GLY A 302 5.16 12.22 18.56
C GLY A 302 3.99 12.64 17.68
N THR A 303 2.90 11.82 17.61
CA THR A 303 1.73 12.11 16.78
C THR A 303 0.42 11.86 17.51
N ILE A 304 -0.68 12.42 16.99
CA ILE A 304 -2.02 12.14 17.51
C ILE A 304 -2.46 10.71 17.12
N SER A 305 -3.42 10.15 17.87
CA SER A 305 -4.10 8.92 17.48
C SER A 305 -4.99 9.10 16.25
N LEU A 306 -5.36 8.00 15.59
CA LEU A 306 -6.27 8.02 14.44
C LEU A 306 -7.58 8.73 14.83
N ALA A 307 -8.00 9.72 14.03
CA ALA A 307 -9.18 10.53 14.33
C ALA A 307 -10.48 9.68 14.36
N PRO A 308 -11.44 10.03 15.23
CA PRO A 308 -12.68 9.26 15.40
C PRO A 308 -13.42 8.98 14.08
N PRO A 309 -13.65 9.95 13.17
CA PRO A 309 -14.39 9.68 11.93
C PRO A 309 -13.65 8.71 11.00
N LEU A 310 -12.33 8.77 10.96
CA LEU A 310 -11.53 7.85 10.16
C LEU A 310 -11.51 6.45 10.77
N THR A 311 -11.47 6.37 12.10
CA THR A 311 -11.55 5.09 12.83
C THR A 311 -12.89 4.40 12.61
N ALA A 312 -14.00 5.13 12.71
CA ALA A 312 -15.35 4.60 12.51
C ALA A 312 -15.59 4.18 11.06
N ALA A 313 -15.13 4.98 10.08
CA ALA A 313 -15.22 4.65 8.66
C ALA A 313 -14.44 3.36 8.34
N ALA A 314 -13.21 3.22 8.83
CA ALA A 314 -12.42 2.01 8.64
C ALA A 314 -13.07 0.77 9.27
N LEU A 315 -13.58 0.90 10.51
CA LEU A 315 -14.28 -0.16 11.23
C LEU A 315 -15.49 -0.67 10.45
N GLU A 316 -16.37 0.23 10.03
CA GLU A 316 -17.56 -0.13 9.26
C GLU A 316 -17.19 -0.75 7.91
N SER A 317 -16.19 -0.19 7.23
CA SER A 317 -15.72 -0.73 5.95
C SER A 317 -15.22 -2.18 6.08
N ILE A 318 -14.43 -2.49 7.10
CA ILE A 318 -13.91 -3.85 7.33
C ILE A 318 -15.06 -4.81 7.67
N ARG A 319 -16.04 -4.38 8.47
CA ARG A 319 -17.25 -5.15 8.75
C ARG A 319 -18.04 -5.46 7.48
N LEU A 320 -18.17 -4.48 6.57
CA LEU A 320 -18.84 -4.68 5.28
C LEU A 320 -18.08 -5.67 4.40
N VAL A 321 -16.75 -5.58 4.33
CA VAL A 321 -15.93 -6.55 3.55
C VAL A 321 -16.12 -7.97 4.07
N ARG A 322 -16.11 -8.15 5.40
CA ARG A 322 -16.31 -9.46 6.02
C ARG A 322 -17.72 -10.00 5.80
N ARG A 323 -18.72 -9.12 5.84
CA ARG A 323 -20.15 -9.49 5.69
C ARG A 323 -20.52 -9.75 4.23
N PHE A 324 -19.88 -9.04 3.28
CA PHE A 324 -20.24 -9.06 1.88
C PHE A 324 -19.02 -9.37 0.99
N PRO A 325 -18.43 -10.59 1.07
CA PRO A 325 -17.24 -10.98 0.31
C PRO A 325 -17.46 -10.98 -1.20
N GLU A 326 -18.72 -10.95 -1.67
CA GLU A 326 -19.07 -10.84 -3.09
C GLU A 326 -18.55 -9.53 -3.73
N ARG A 327 -18.25 -8.49 -2.95
CA ARG A 327 -17.60 -7.26 -3.45
C ARG A 327 -16.17 -7.57 -3.92
N VAL A 328 -15.44 -8.38 -3.15
CA VAL A 328 -14.09 -8.83 -3.50
C VAL A 328 -14.12 -9.70 -4.75
N LYS A 329 -15.07 -10.64 -4.81
CA LYS A 329 -15.29 -11.47 -6.00
C LYS A 329 -15.56 -10.61 -7.25
N ARG A 330 -16.43 -9.59 -7.12
CA ARG A 330 -16.72 -8.66 -8.23
C ARG A 330 -15.48 -7.91 -8.71
N LEU A 331 -14.65 -7.43 -7.76
CA LEU A 331 -13.35 -6.82 -8.09
C LEU A 331 -12.48 -7.76 -8.92
N GLN A 332 -12.36 -9.01 -8.49
CA GLN A 332 -11.56 -10.03 -9.18
C GLN A 332 -12.16 -10.40 -10.54
N ASP A 333 -13.49 -10.50 -10.66
CA ASP A 333 -14.18 -10.75 -11.93
C ASP A 333 -13.96 -9.60 -12.92
N ASN A 334 -14.07 -8.35 -12.46
CA ASN A 334 -13.80 -7.15 -13.27
C ASN A 334 -12.34 -7.09 -13.72
N THR A 335 -11.41 -7.47 -12.84
CA THR A 335 -9.98 -7.52 -13.16
C THR A 335 -9.70 -8.55 -14.26
N ARG A 336 -10.24 -9.78 -14.14
CA ARG A 336 -10.10 -10.80 -15.17
C ARG A 336 -10.72 -10.36 -16.50
N TYR A 337 -11.88 -9.72 -16.45
CA TYR A 337 -12.52 -9.19 -17.63
C TYR A 337 -11.67 -8.14 -18.34
N LEU A 338 -11.16 -7.11 -17.60
CA LEU A 338 -10.28 -6.10 -18.19
C LEU A 338 -9.05 -6.75 -18.84
N ARG A 339 -8.37 -7.65 -18.14
CA ARG A 339 -7.18 -8.32 -18.68
C ARG A 339 -7.48 -9.10 -19.97
N SER A 340 -8.60 -9.81 -20.04
CA SER A 340 -9.02 -10.52 -21.26
C SER A 340 -9.30 -9.53 -22.42
N ARG A 341 -9.90 -8.39 -22.14
CA ARG A 341 -10.18 -7.34 -23.14
C ARG A 341 -8.91 -6.68 -23.66
N LEU A 342 -7.96 -6.38 -22.75
CA LEU A 342 -6.65 -5.83 -23.13
C LEU A 342 -5.86 -6.80 -24.01
N ALA A 343 -5.80 -8.08 -23.63
CA ALA A 343 -5.14 -9.12 -24.42
C ALA A 343 -5.76 -9.30 -25.81
N ALA A 344 -7.09 -9.21 -25.93
CA ALA A 344 -7.80 -9.29 -27.23
C ALA A 344 -7.47 -8.11 -28.19
N HIS A 345 -6.84 -7.05 -27.69
CA HIS A 345 -6.42 -5.89 -28.46
C HIS A 345 -4.89 -5.68 -28.43
N ASP A 346 -4.12 -6.73 -28.12
CA ASP A 346 -2.65 -6.76 -28.13
C ASP A 346 -1.98 -5.75 -27.18
N PHE A 347 -2.65 -5.40 -26.08
CA PHE A 347 -2.03 -4.63 -25.00
C PHE A 347 -1.25 -5.54 -24.04
N LEU A 348 0.00 -5.18 -23.76
CA LEU A 348 0.84 -5.88 -22.80
C LEU A 348 0.49 -5.44 -21.36
N ALA A 349 -0.44 -6.14 -20.72
CA ALA A 349 -0.79 -5.95 -19.32
C ALA A 349 0.01 -6.94 -18.44
N ILE A 350 0.79 -6.43 -17.49
CA ILE A 350 1.59 -7.22 -16.55
C ILE A 350 0.90 -7.36 -15.18
N GLY A 351 1.47 -8.20 -14.29
CA GLY A 351 0.94 -8.47 -12.93
C GLY A 351 -0.31 -9.36 -12.96
N GLU A 352 -0.92 -9.57 -11.80
CA GLU A 352 -2.02 -10.53 -11.60
C GLU A 352 -3.24 -9.94 -10.90
N THR A 353 -3.09 -8.76 -10.27
CA THR A 353 -4.07 -8.16 -9.38
C THR A 353 -4.91 -7.07 -10.07
N ASN A 354 -5.77 -6.38 -9.31
CA ASN A 354 -6.57 -5.24 -9.76
C ASN A 354 -5.75 -3.99 -10.10
N VAL A 355 -4.47 -3.99 -9.74
CA VAL A 355 -3.47 -3.07 -10.29
C VAL A 355 -3.04 -3.65 -11.63
N VAL A 356 -3.44 -3.01 -12.73
CA VAL A 356 -3.22 -3.50 -14.11
C VAL A 356 -2.34 -2.51 -14.86
N PRO A 357 -1.01 -2.68 -14.79
CA PRO A 357 -0.09 -1.85 -15.56
C PRO A 357 -0.08 -2.33 -17.03
N VAL A 358 -0.31 -1.40 -17.94
CA VAL A 358 -0.18 -1.62 -19.39
C VAL A 358 1.10 -0.98 -19.87
N ILE A 359 2.05 -1.80 -20.29
CA ILE A 359 3.34 -1.34 -20.81
C ILE A 359 3.11 -0.67 -22.17
N LEU A 360 3.59 0.55 -22.30
CA LEU A 360 3.52 1.28 -23.56
C LEU A 360 4.77 1.01 -24.40
N PRO A 361 4.63 1.00 -25.74
CA PRO A 361 5.77 1.05 -26.65
C PRO A 361 6.66 2.27 -26.34
N PRO A 362 7.99 2.17 -26.59
CA PRO A 362 8.94 3.25 -26.27
C PRO A 362 8.63 4.60 -26.90
N GLU A 363 7.92 4.60 -28.03
CA GLU A 363 7.55 5.78 -28.81
C GLU A 363 6.38 6.55 -28.18
N LEU A 364 5.61 5.90 -27.30
CA LEU A 364 4.45 6.50 -26.64
C LEU A 364 4.83 7.11 -25.29
N ASN A 365 4.67 8.41 -25.17
CA ASN A 365 4.78 9.11 -23.90
C ASN A 365 3.55 8.82 -23.02
N PRO A 366 3.71 8.21 -21.82
CA PRO A 366 2.57 7.87 -20.97
C PRO A 366 1.70 9.06 -20.58
N LYS A 367 2.30 10.23 -20.37
CA LYS A 367 1.58 11.44 -19.99
C LYS A 367 0.71 11.95 -21.15
N LEU A 368 1.24 11.99 -22.36
CA LEU A 368 0.47 12.38 -23.55
C LEU A 368 -0.64 11.37 -23.85
N TYR A 369 -0.34 10.09 -23.73
CA TYR A 369 -1.32 9.03 -23.90
C TYR A 369 -2.46 9.10 -22.86
N ALA A 370 -2.14 9.39 -21.59
CA ALA A 370 -3.16 9.58 -20.55
C ALA A 370 -4.01 10.83 -20.79
N ARG A 371 -3.45 11.93 -21.33
CA ARG A 371 -4.21 13.12 -21.73
C ARG A 371 -5.17 12.81 -22.88
N GLU A 372 -4.74 12.06 -23.88
CA GLU A 372 -5.61 11.59 -24.97
C GLU A 372 -6.77 10.75 -24.42
N LEU A 373 -6.51 9.83 -23.48
CA LEU A 373 -7.57 9.07 -22.81
C LEU A 373 -8.53 9.99 -22.04
N LEU A 374 -8.01 11.04 -21.42
CA LEU A 374 -8.82 12.01 -20.71
C LEU A 374 -9.77 12.75 -21.64
N ASP A 375 -9.38 13.01 -22.90
CA ASP A 375 -10.24 13.61 -23.92
C ASP A 375 -11.38 12.68 -24.37
N TYR A 376 -11.18 11.37 -24.25
CA TYR A 376 -12.27 10.37 -24.35
C TYR A 376 -13.08 10.22 -23.04
N GLY A 377 -12.83 11.06 -22.03
CA GLY A 377 -13.50 11.02 -20.73
C GLY A 377 -13.08 9.86 -19.85
N ILE A 378 -11.85 9.36 -20.01
CA ILE A 378 -11.25 8.28 -19.19
C ILE A 378 -10.03 8.79 -18.43
N TRP A 379 -10.04 8.67 -17.13
CA TRP A 379 -8.95 9.09 -16.26
C TRP A 379 -8.15 7.90 -15.75
N VAL A 380 -6.85 7.84 -16.11
CA VAL A 380 -5.88 6.79 -15.74
C VAL A 380 -4.60 7.41 -15.16
N SER A 381 -3.76 6.59 -14.54
CA SER A 381 -2.48 7.06 -13.97
C SER A 381 -1.32 6.79 -14.93
N PRO A 382 -0.69 7.80 -15.54
CA PRO A 382 0.55 7.64 -16.29
C PRO A 382 1.72 7.44 -15.33
N ILE A 383 2.61 6.51 -15.64
CA ILE A 383 3.86 6.25 -14.90
C ILE A 383 5.03 6.35 -15.88
N TRP A 384 6.02 7.21 -15.59
CA TRP A 384 7.15 7.49 -16.49
C TRP A 384 8.51 7.64 -15.79
N PHE A 385 8.57 7.76 -14.45
CA PHE A 385 9.82 8.12 -13.74
C PHE A 385 10.30 7.11 -12.70
N ILE A 386 9.41 6.25 -12.15
CA ILE A 386 9.75 5.27 -11.11
C ILE A 386 9.74 3.83 -11.61
N ALA A 387 9.27 3.61 -12.84
CA ALA A 387 9.19 2.31 -13.48
C ALA A 387 9.26 2.48 -15.01
N LYS A 388 9.29 1.36 -15.77
CA LYS A 388 9.15 1.42 -17.23
C LYS A 388 7.90 2.17 -17.63
N PRO A 389 7.92 3.00 -18.69
CA PRO A 389 6.78 3.77 -19.17
C PRO A 389 5.53 2.91 -19.31
N ARG A 390 4.45 3.29 -18.61
CA ARG A 390 3.19 2.52 -18.58
C ARG A 390 2.00 3.40 -18.23
N ILE A 391 0.82 2.89 -18.51
CA ILE A 391 -0.42 3.34 -17.91
C ILE A 391 -0.79 2.36 -16.81
N ARG A 392 -0.94 2.85 -15.57
CA ARG A 392 -1.44 2.04 -14.46
C ARG A 392 -2.95 2.21 -14.35
N ILE A 393 -3.66 1.13 -14.62
CA ILE A 393 -5.11 1.06 -14.47
C ILE A 393 -5.40 0.40 -13.12
N THR A 394 -6.27 1.00 -12.31
CA THR A 394 -6.77 0.39 -11.08
C THR A 394 -8.25 0.06 -11.26
N VAL A 395 -8.56 -1.23 -11.29
CA VAL A 395 -9.93 -1.71 -11.33
C VAL A 395 -10.53 -1.65 -9.93
N ASN A 396 -11.82 -1.37 -9.84
CA ASN A 396 -12.58 -1.45 -8.59
C ASN A 396 -13.86 -2.31 -8.75
N ALA A 397 -14.48 -2.64 -7.63
CA ALA A 397 -15.66 -3.50 -7.60
C ALA A 397 -16.92 -2.85 -8.22
N LEU A 398 -16.95 -1.53 -8.40
CA LEU A 398 -18.09 -0.81 -8.98
C LEU A 398 -18.02 -0.71 -10.50
N HIS A 399 -16.86 -0.95 -11.13
CA HIS A 399 -16.76 -0.92 -12.57
C HIS A 399 -17.71 -1.92 -13.23
N THR A 400 -18.46 -1.46 -14.23
CA THR A 400 -19.28 -2.32 -15.07
C THR A 400 -18.49 -2.83 -16.28
N ARG A 401 -19.00 -3.84 -16.97
CA ARG A 401 -18.37 -4.33 -18.21
C ARG A 401 -18.37 -3.27 -19.29
N GLU A 402 -19.44 -2.50 -19.40
CA GLU A 402 -19.59 -1.39 -20.35
C GLU A 402 -18.54 -0.28 -20.09
N GLU A 403 -18.28 0.03 -18.82
CA GLU A 403 -17.23 0.98 -18.43
C GLU A 403 -15.83 0.45 -18.79
N ILE A 404 -15.56 -0.83 -18.57
CA ILE A 404 -14.31 -1.48 -18.95
C ILE A 404 -14.15 -1.51 -20.47
N ASP A 405 -15.20 -1.84 -21.22
CA ASP A 405 -15.18 -1.83 -22.69
C ASP A 405 -14.96 -0.41 -23.25
N ARG A 406 -15.54 0.61 -22.60
CA ARG A 406 -15.30 2.02 -22.93
C ARG A 406 -13.82 2.40 -22.73
N LEU A 407 -13.19 1.98 -21.62
CA LEU A 407 -11.75 2.18 -21.40
C LEU A 407 -10.93 1.54 -22.53
N VAL A 408 -11.14 0.26 -22.81
CA VAL A 408 -10.35 -0.47 -23.82
C VAL A 408 -10.55 0.16 -25.22
N SER A 409 -11.78 0.53 -25.56
CA SER A 409 -12.08 1.22 -26.83
C SER A 409 -11.37 2.57 -26.95
N ALA A 410 -11.29 3.34 -25.85
CA ALA A 410 -10.53 4.59 -25.82
C ALA A 410 -9.02 4.34 -25.97
N MET A 411 -8.48 3.31 -25.31
CA MET A 411 -7.07 2.93 -25.42
C MET A 411 -6.69 2.52 -26.85
N VAL A 412 -7.55 1.78 -27.56
CA VAL A 412 -7.33 1.40 -28.97
C VAL A 412 -7.29 2.68 -29.84
N LYS A 413 -8.27 3.58 -29.70
CA LYS A 413 -8.32 4.83 -30.46
C LYS A 413 -7.07 5.70 -30.21
N ALA A 414 -6.68 5.88 -28.96
CA ALA A 414 -5.52 6.66 -28.60
C ALA A 414 -4.22 6.07 -29.17
N ARG A 415 -4.08 4.73 -29.16
CA ARG A 415 -2.96 4.04 -29.79
C ARG A 415 -2.93 4.28 -31.30
N ASP A 416 -4.06 4.10 -31.98
CA ASP A 416 -4.14 4.21 -33.44
C ASP A 416 -3.88 5.65 -33.93
N LEU A 417 -4.23 6.69 -33.12
CA LEU A 417 -3.90 8.08 -33.41
C LEU A 417 -2.39 8.33 -33.29
N ALA A 418 -1.74 7.77 -32.27
CA ALA A 418 -0.31 7.94 -32.04
C ALA A 418 0.56 7.29 -33.15
N TYR A 419 0.05 6.28 -33.85
CA TYR A 419 0.73 5.62 -34.98
C TYR A 419 0.36 6.21 -36.36
N LYS A 420 -0.56 7.18 -36.45
CA LYS A 420 -0.75 7.89 -37.72
C LYS A 420 0.47 8.74 -38.00
N PRO A 421 1.14 8.55 -39.17
CA PRO A 421 2.21 9.44 -39.56
C PRO A 421 1.65 10.86 -39.61
N THR A 422 2.32 11.80 -38.95
CA THR A 422 2.06 13.25 -39.14
C THR A 422 2.25 13.51 -40.62
N ILE A 423 1.17 13.54 -41.38
CA ILE A 423 1.22 14.06 -42.76
C ILE A 423 1.53 15.53 -42.57
N SER A 424 2.82 15.88 -42.71
CA SER A 424 3.28 17.26 -42.80
C SER A 424 2.54 17.93 -43.94
N ALA A 425 1.67 18.86 -43.58
CA ALA A 425 1.08 19.79 -44.52
C ALA A 425 2.13 20.84 -44.95
#